data_f13346bb61a1a92c1787d3bc0d331285
#
_entry.id   f13346bb61a1a92c1787d3bc0d331285
#
_cell.length_a   1.000
_cell.length_b   1.000
_cell.length_c   1.000
_cell.angle_alpha   90.00
_cell.angle_beta   90.00
_cell.angle_gamma   90.00
#
_symmetry.space_group_name_H-M   'P 1'
#
loop_
_entity.id
_entity.type
_entity.pdbx_description
1 polymer ?
#
loop_
_entity_poly.entity_id
_entity_poly.type
_entity_poly.pdbx_seq_one_letter_code
_entity_poly.pdbx_strand_id
1 'polypeptide(L)'
;SNFWPNHLPKKMELFRNQFEHHWIIEMTDKGIDEAEAYFKDFFKDKEGDFFICNSNEGKKAMLHRYVSASAIGRYQALNKKNIGEMMSLDIAFPRNEKNWLETLPKKINDKLELKFYYGHLFCHVFHHNYILKKGVDANKLKEEFLYAAIPML
;
A
#
# COMPACT_ATOMS: atom_id res chain seq x y z
N SER A 1 -4.89 4.96 23.73
CA SER A 1 -5.16 3.55 24.06
C SER A 1 -5.25 2.74 22.77
N ASN A 2 -4.38 1.74 22.65
CA ASN A 2 -4.41 0.83 21.50
C ASN A 2 -5.66 -0.07 21.61
N PHE A 3 -6.74 0.36 20.98
CA PHE A 3 -8.01 -0.39 20.94
C PHE A 3 -7.93 -1.72 20.18
N TRP A 4 -6.82 -1.98 19.49
CA TRP A 4 -6.59 -3.19 18.72
C TRP A 4 -5.30 -3.88 19.15
N PRO A 5 -5.35 -5.18 19.42
CA PRO A 5 -4.14 -5.92 19.70
C PRO A 5 -3.17 -5.80 18.52
N ASN A 6 -1.91 -5.58 18.81
CA ASN A 6 -0.87 -5.59 17.81
C ASN A 6 -0.76 -7.02 17.24
N HIS A 7 -1.18 -7.19 15.98
CA HIS A 7 -1.11 -8.50 15.31
C HIS A 7 0.23 -8.73 14.61
N LEU A 8 1.05 -7.67 14.50
CA LEU A 8 2.34 -7.78 13.82
C LEU A 8 3.33 -8.62 14.64
N PRO A 9 4.05 -9.54 14.02
CA PRO A 9 5.23 -10.14 14.63
C PRO A 9 6.26 -9.06 15.00
N LYS A 10 7.00 -9.29 16.08
CA LYS A 10 7.99 -8.32 16.56
C LYS A 10 8.99 -7.90 15.47
N LYS A 11 9.44 -8.84 14.64
CA LYS A 11 10.33 -8.54 13.52
C LYS A 11 9.68 -7.60 12.49
N MET A 12 8.42 -7.83 12.12
CA MET A 12 7.71 -6.93 11.21
C MET A 12 7.51 -5.53 11.80
N GLU A 13 7.29 -5.45 13.11
CA GLU A 13 7.19 -4.16 13.80
C GLU A 13 8.50 -3.37 13.76
N LEU A 14 9.64 -4.05 13.93
CA LEU A 14 10.95 -3.44 13.79
C LEU A 14 11.16 -2.92 12.35
N PHE A 15 10.87 -3.74 11.34
CA PHE A 15 10.99 -3.34 9.93
C PHE A 15 10.09 -2.16 9.59
N ARG A 16 8.84 -2.15 10.06
CA ARG A 16 7.93 -1.02 9.88
C ARG A 16 8.48 0.29 10.40
N ASN A 17 9.25 0.26 11.48
CA ASN A 17 9.84 1.45 12.08
C ASN A 17 11.15 1.86 11.42
N GLN A 18 11.81 0.94 10.71
CA GLN A 18 13.13 1.13 10.10
C GLN A 18 13.03 1.53 8.62
N PHE A 19 12.05 0.97 7.89
CA PHE A 19 11.91 1.16 6.46
C PHE A 19 10.57 1.80 6.11
N GLU A 20 10.56 2.62 5.06
CA GLU A 20 9.33 3.25 4.54
C GLU A 20 8.51 2.28 3.68
N HIS A 21 9.18 1.45 2.89
CA HIS A 21 8.54 0.51 1.96
C HIS A 21 8.66 -0.92 2.45
N HIS A 22 7.58 -1.69 2.34
CA HIS A 22 7.51 -3.06 2.82
C HIS A 22 6.91 -3.97 1.75
N TRP A 23 7.51 -5.12 1.61
CA TRP A 23 7.05 -6.15 0.69
C TRP A 23 6.93 -7.48 1.43
N ILE A 24 5.74 -8.09 1.35
CA ILE A 24 5.48 -9.45 1.84
C ILE A 24 5.48 -10.37 0.63
N ILE A 25 6.35 -11.38 0.67
CA ILE A 25 6.51 -12.35 -0.40
C ILE A 25 6.17 -13.73 0.15
N GLU A 26 5.37 -14.49 -0.57
CA GLU A 26 5.11 -15.90 -0.31
C GLU A 26 5.78 -16.73 -1.41
N MET A 27 6.61 -17.68 -0.99
CA MET A 27 7.34 -18.58 -1.87
C MET A 27 7.07 -20.03 -1.49
N THR A 28 7.13 -20.92 -2.47
CA THR A 28 6.93 -22.35 -2.27
C THR A 28 8.09 -23.16 -2.87
N ASP A 29 8.27 -24.35 -2.37
CA ASP A 29 9.22 -25.35 -2.89
C ASP A 29 10.65 -24.79 -3.05
N LYS A 30 11.25 -25.01 -4.20
CA LYS A 30 12.61 -24.53 -4.53
C LYS A 30 12.71 -23.00 -4.53
N GLY A 31 11.59 -22.29 -4.77
CA GLY A 31 11.56 -20.84 -4.75
C GLY A 31 11.90 -20.24 -3.39
N ILE A 32 11.76 -20.99 -2.30
CA ILE A 32 12.13 -20.53 -0.96
C ILE A 32 13.65 -20.31 -0.88
N ASP A 33 14.44 -21.33 -1.21
CA ASP A 33 15.90 -21.26 -1.16
C ASP A 33 16.46 -20.27 -2.18
N GLU A 34 15.88 -20.25 -3.39
CA GLU A 34 16.26 -19.31 -4.46
C GLU A 34 16.00 -17.86 -4.05
N ALA A 35 14.86 -17.57 -3.45
CA ALA A 35 14.52 -16.23 -2.97
C ALA A 35 15.44 -15.80 -1.81
N GLU A 36 15.72 -16.71 -0.87
CA GLU A 36 16.63 -16.41 0.24
C GLU A 36 18.03 -16.08 -0.27
N ALA A 37 18.56 -16.88 -1.20
CA ALA A 37 19.88 -16.64 -1.80
C ALA A 37 19.91 -15.31 -2.55
N TYR A 38 18.85 -15.03 -3.33
CA TYR A 38 18.72 -13.78 -4.07
C TYR A 38 18.71 -12.55 -3.14
N PHE A 39 17.92 -12.56 -2.08
CA PHE A 39 17.83 -11.40 -1.20
C PHE A 39 19.10 -11.21 -0.35
N LYS A 40 19.76 -12.29 0.05
CA LYS A 40 21.07 -12.21 0.70
C LYS A 40 22.10 -11.52 -0.20
N ASP A 41 22.08 -11.81 -1.47
CA ASP A 41 22.99 -11.18 -2.44
C ASP A 41 22.58 -9.73 -2.75
N PHE A 42 21.30 -9.50 -3.01
CA PHE A 42 20.76 -8.20 -3.35
C PHE A 42 21.02 -7.14 -2.28
N PHE A 43 20.82 -7.46 -1.00
CA PHE A 43 21.00 -6.52 0.11
C PHE A 43 22.44 -6.41 0.62
N LYS A 44 23.41 -7.05 -0.01
CA LYS A 44 24.84 -6.81 0.29
C LYS A 44 25.26 -5.37 -0.01
N ASP A 45 24.77 -4.82 -1.13
CA ASP A 45 25.18 -3.53 -1.67
C ASP A 45 23.99 -2.56 -1.83
N LYS A 46 22.80 -2.90 -1.31
CA LYS A 46 21.59 -2.10 -1.40
C LYS A 46 21.07 -1.76 -0.02
N GLU A 47 20.52 -0.56 0.09
CA GLU A 47 19.78 -0.17 1.27
C GLU A 47 18.51 -1.01 1.40
N GLY A 48 18.30 -1.56 2.58
CA GLY A 48 17.18 -2.45 2.87
C GLY A 48 17.61 -3.69 3.63
N ASP A 49 16.66 -4.52 3.95
CA ASP A 49 16.89 -5.80 4.63
C ASP A 49 15.69 -6.74 4.42
N PHE A 50 15.87 -8.01 4.75
CA PHE A 50 14.78 -8.98 4.72
C PHE A 50 14.90 -9.96 5.90
N PHE A 51 13.81 -10.62 6.21
CA PHE A 51 13.82 -11.75 7.14
C PHE A 51 12.83 -12.83 6.71
N ILE A 52 13.12 -14.05 7.10
CA ILE A 52 12.25 -15.19 6.84
C ILE A 52 11.31 -15.37 8.02
N CYS A 53 10.02 -15.42 7.72
CA CYS A 53 8.97 -15.68 8.68
C CYS A 53 8.92 -17.17 9.06
N ASN A 54 8.81 -17.48 10.33
CA ASN A 54 8.33 -18.79 10.74
C ASN A 54 6.83 -18.95 10.45
N SER A 55 6.27 -20.14 10.60
CA SER A 55 4.86 -20.43 10.26
C SER A 55 3.87 -19.50 10.97
N ASN A 56 4.08 -19.13 12.23
CA ASN A 56 3.21 -18.23 12.97
C ASN A 56 3.36 -16.78 12.50
N GLU A 57 4.58 -16.34 12.24
CA GLU A 57 4.88 -15.03 11.67
C GLU A 57 4.29 -14.88 10.28
N GLY A 58 4.40 -15.92 9.42
CA GLY A 58 3.82 -15.92 8.09
C GLY A 58 2.29 -15.78 8.11
N LYS A 59 1.59 -16.51 8.98
CA LYS A 59 0.14 -16.35 9.18
C LYS A 59 -0.24 -14.92 9.59
N LYS A 60 0.53 -14.31 10.47
CA LYS A 60 0.31 -12.91 10.90
C LYS A 60 0.65 -11.91 9.80
N ALA A 61 1.68 -12.18 8.99
CA ALA A 61 2.02 -11.38 7.83
C ALA A 61 0.88 -11.37 6.81
N MET A 62 0.32 -12.52 6.51
CA MET A 62 -0.85 -12.64 5.62
C MET A 62 -2.10 -11.93 6.19
N LEU A 63 -2.31 -12.01 7.51
CA LEU A 63 -3.38 -11.24 8.16
C LEU A 63 -3.15 -9.73 8.01
N HIS A 64 -1.89 -9.27 8.09
CA HIS A 64 -1.55 -7.85 7.93
C HIS A 64 -1.93 -7.31 6.56
N ARG A 65 -1.87 -8.10 5.51
CA ARG A 65 -2.36 -7.75 4.17
C ARG A 65 -3.80 -7.24 4.21
N TYR A 66 -4.71 -7.94 4.89
CA TYR A 66 -6.11 -7.54 5.01
C TYR A 66 -6.30 -6.32 5.92
N VAL A 67 -5.52 -6.24 7.00
CA VAL A 67 -5.54 -5.09 7.90
C VAL A 67 -5.07 -3.83 7.18
N SER A 68 -4.03 -3.92 6.37
CA SER A 68 -3.52 -2.79 5.58
C SER A 68 -4.54 -2.32 4.55
N ALA A 69 -5.18 -3.24 3.83
CA ALA A 69 -6.23 -2.91 2.87
C ALA A 69 -7.44 -2.20 3.54
N SER A 70 -7.72 -2.52 4.81
CA SER A 70 -8.82 -1.92 5.58
C SER A 70 -8.43 -0.62 6.31
N ALA A 71 -7.16 -0.24 6.28
CA ALA A 71 -6.64 0.90 7.07
C ALA A 71 -7.32 2.22 6.73
N ILE A 72 -7.59 2.46 5.45
CA ILE A 72 -8.24 3.67 4.96
C ILE A 72 -9.68 3.80 5.50
N GLY A 73 -10.46 2.72 5.45
CA GLY A 73 -11.83 2.73 6.00
C GLY A 73 -11.85 2.98 7.52
N ARG A 74 -10.87 2.42 8.24
CA ARG A 74 -10.69 2.70 9.65
C ARG A 74 -10.32 4.17 9.91
N TYR A 75 -9.38 4.72 9.15
CA TYR A 75 -9.01 6.13 9.27
C TYR A 75 -10.25 7.03 9.05
N GLN A 76 -11.02 6.75 8.00
CA GLN A 76 -12.25 7.48 7.72
C GLN A 76 -13.26 7.40 8.88
N ALA A 77 -13.49 6.21 9.43
CA ALA A 77 -14.42 6.01 10.53
C ALA A 77 -14.03 6.82 11.78
N LEU A 78 -12.73 6.85 12.12
CA LEU A 78 -12.21 7.58 13.28
C LEU A 78 -12.22 9.10 13.09
N ASN A 79 -12.13 9.59 11.87
CA ASN A 79 -12.00 11.01 11.53
C ASN A 79 -13.25 11.58 10.85
N LYS A 80 -14.37 10.85 10.80
CA LYS A 80 -15.59 11.17 10.04
C LYS A 80 -16.09 12.61 10.20
N LYS A 81 -15.85 13.24 11.34
CA LYS A 81 -16.26 14.63 11.59
C LYS A 81 -15.43 15.65 10.80
N ASN A 82 -14.18 15.33 10.47
CA ASN A 82 -13.18 16.26 9.95
C ASN A 82 -12.87 16.05 8.46
N ILE A 83 -13.16 14.87 7.93
CA ILE A 83 -12.82 14.48 6.56
C ILE A 83 -14.07 14.17 5.73
N GLY A 84 -13.88 14.04 4.42
CA GLY A 84 -14.92 13.68 3.48
C GLY A 84 -14.99 12.17 3.21
N GLU A 85 -15.49 11.84 2.04
CA GLU A 85 -15.65 10.48 1.58
C GLU A 85 -14.32 9.86 1.14
N MET A 86 -14.35 8.57 0.90
CA MET A 86 -13.24 7.80 0.32
C MET A 86 -13.49 7.60 -1.18
N MET A 87 -12.44 7.77 -1.96
CA MET A 87 -12.40 7.40 -3.37
C MET A 87 -11.33 6.34 -3.57
N SER A 88 -11.68 5.25 -4.25
CA SER A 88 -10.75 4.15 -4.55
C SER A 88 -10.66 3.94 -6.06
N LEU A 89 -9.44 3.71 -6.53
CA LEU A 89 -9.14 3.34 -7.91
C LEU A 89 -8.25 2.09 -7.90
N ASP A 90 -8.62 1.11 -8.72
CA ASP A 90 -7.78 -0.05 -9.00
C ASP A 90 -7.18 0.14 -10.39
N ILE A 91 -5.85 0.19 -10.44
CA ILE A 91 -5.12 0.50 -11.65
C ILE A 91 -4.23 -0.69 -12.02
N ALA A 92 -4.44 -1.23 -13.21
CA ALA A 92 -3.56 -2.24 -13.78
C ALA A 92 -2.54 -1.55 -14.69
N PHE A 93 -1.27 -1.56 -14.27
CA PHE A 93 -0.19 -0.99 -15.07
C PHE A 93 0.44 -2.03 -16.00
N PRO A 94 1.00 -1.60 -17.15
CA PRO A 94 1.89 -2.43 -17.93
C PRO A 94 3.07 -2.95 -17.09
N ARG A 95 3.58 -4.15 -17.40
CA ARG A 95 4.64 -4.78 -16.59
C ARG A 95 5.96 -4.01 -16.54
N ASN A 96 6.20 -3.17 -17.53
CA ASN A 96 7.40 -2.34 -17.63
C ASN A 96 7.21 -0.92 -17.09
N GLU A 97 6.01 -0.59 -16.57
CA GLU A 97 5.76 0.73 -15.96
C GLU A 97 6.56 0.85 -14.66
N LYS A 98 7.22 1.98 -14.50
CA LYS A 98 8.00 2.32 -13.30
C LYS A 98 7.37 3.44 -12.48
N ASN A 99 6.46 4.22 -13.07
CA ASN A 99 5.78 5.33 -12.42
C ASN A 99 4.43 4.85 -11.86
N TRP A 100 4.45 4.27 -10.68
CA TRP A 100 3.26 3.69 -10.06
C TRP A 100 2.39 4.71 -9.31
N LEU A 101 2.90 5.92 -9.14
CA LEU A 101 2.19 7.00 -8.46
C LEU A 101 1.80 8.07 -9.47
N GLU A 102 0.58 8.55 -9.34
CA GLU A 102 0.05 9.59 -10.21
C GLU A 102 0.66 10.96 -9.91
N THR A 103 0.78 11.77 -10.94
CA THR A 103 1.05 13.20 -10.81
C THR A 103 -0.24 13.98 -11.02
N LEU A 104 -0.80 14.52 -9.95
CA LEU A 104 -2.09 15.21 -9.99
C LEU A 104 -1.93 16.72 -10.16
N PRO A 105 -2.78 17.35 -10.98
CA PRO A 105 -2.92 18.80 -10.99
C PRO A 105 -3.21 19.34 -9.58
N LYS A 106 -2.63 20.49 -9.25
CA LYS A 106 -2.79 21.11 -7.93
C LYS A 106 -4.26 21.22 -7.49
N LYS A 107 -5.17 21.60 -8.40
CA LYS A 107 -6.60 21.74 -8.13
C LYS A 107 -7.27 20.44 -7.65
N ILE A 108 -6.76 19.27 -8.08
CA ILE A 108 -7.23 17.96 -7.64
C ILE A 108 -6.56 17.59 -6.34
N ASN A 109 -5.25 17.72 -6.28
CA ASN A 109 -4.46 17.39 -5.10
C ASN A 109 -4.90 18.19 -3.85
N ASP A 110 -5.28 19.45 -4.01
CA ASP A 110 -5.77 20.31 -2.93
C ASP A 110 -7.12 19.84 -2.34
N LYS A 111 -7.87 18.98 -3.05
CA LYS A 111 -9.12 18.37 -2.57
C LYS A 111 -8.91 17.08 -1.76
N LEU A 112 -7.68 16.56 -1.76
CA LEU A 112 -7.33 15.32 -1.07
C LEU A 112 -6.78 15.64 0.33
N GLU A 113 -7.19 14.84 1.31
CA GLU A 113 -6.69 14.88 2.69
C GLU A 113 -5.53 13.92 2.86
N LEU A 114 -5.70 12.66 2.40
CA LEU A 114 -4.68 11.62 2.45
C LEU A 114 -4.73 10.73 1.21
N LYS A 115 -3.58 10.16 0.90
CA LYS A 115 -3.39 9.18 -0.16
C LYS A 115 -2.82 7.89 0.43
N PHE A 116 -3.34 6.76 0.01
CA PHE A 116 -2.85 5.44 0.38
C PHE A 116 -2.58 4.62 -0.88
N TYR A 117 -1.43 3.98 -0.91
CA TYR A 117 -1.01 3.15 -2.02
C TYR A 117 -0.63 1.77 -1.53
N TYR A 118 -1.17 0.76 -2.16
CA TYR A 118 -0.75 -0.62 -1.99
C TYR A 118 -1.12 -1.41 -3.25
N GLY A 119 -0.56 -2.59 -3.41
CA GLY A 119 -0.79 -3.32 -4.66
C GLY A 119 -0.30 -4.74 -4.63
N HIS A 120 -0.56 -5.41 -5.74
CA HIS A 120 -0.13 -6.76 -6.04
C HIS A 120 0.95 -6.71 -7.11
N LEU A 121 2.22 -6.72 -6.70
CA LEU A 121 3.35 -6.50 -7.60
C LEU A 121 3.43 -7.52 -8.74
N PHE A 122 3.10 -8.78 -8.50
CA PHE A 122 3.17 -9.81 -9.55
C PHE A 122 2.14 -9.67 -10.67
N CYS A 123 0.99 -9.11 -10.39
CA CYS A 123 -0.02 -8.84 -11.41
C CYS A 123 -0.10 -7.37 -11.82
N HIS A 124 0.76 -6.51 -11.26
CA HIS A 124 0.81 -5.07 -11.51
C HIS A 124 -0.53 -4.36 -11.32
N VAL A 125 -1.33 -4.81 -10.35
CA VAL A 125 -2.56 -4.13 -9.94
C VAL A 125 -2.29 -3.35 -8.67
N PHE A 126 -2.52 -2.06 -8.74
CA PHE A 126 -2.30 -1.13 -7.65
C PHE A 126 -3.61 -0.50 -7.20
N HIS A 127 -3.77 -0.41 -5.90
CA HIS A 127 -4.92 0.24 -5.26
C HIS A 127 -4.50 1.63 -4.82
N HIS A 128 -5.07 2.62 -5.45
CA HIS A 128 -4.91 4.03 -5.07
C HIS A 128 -6.16 4.48 -4.33
N ASN A 129 -6.01 4.74 -3.05
CA ASN A 129 -7.11 5.14 -2.19
C ASN A 129 -6.89 6.55 -1.66
N TYR A 130 -7.93 7.35 -1.74
CA TYR A 130 -7.89 8.76 -1.39
C TYR A 130 -8.96 9.07 -0.35
N ILE A 131 -8.57 9.76 0.70
CA ILE A 131 -9.51 10.42 1.60
C ILE A 131 -9.68 11.85 1.10
N LEU A 132 -10.92 12.25 0.91
CA LEU A 132 -11.26 13.59 0.44
C LEU A 132 -11.37 14.56 1.61
N LYS A 133 -11.11 15.84 1.34
CA LYS A 133 -11.43 16.90 2.28
C LYS A 133 -12.94 17.03 2.43
N LYS A 134 -13.38 17.49 3.58
CA LYS A 134 -14.80 17.66 3.89
C LYS A 134 -15.50 18.57 2.88
N GLY A 135 -16.65 18.13 2.41
CA GLY A 135 -17.46 18.89 1.42
C GLY A 135 -17.07 18.69 -0.04
N VAL A 136 -16.07 17.86 -0.32
CA VAL A 136 -15.72 17.48 -1.69
C VAL A 136 -16.65 16.35 -2.15
N ASP A 137 -17.25 16.51 -3.32
CA ASP A 137 -18.06 15.48 -3.98
C ASP A 137 -17.15 14.41 -4.61
N ALA A 138 -17.28 13.17 -4.14
CA ALA A 138 -16.43 12.06 -4.57
C ALA A 138 -16.66 11.67 -6.03
N ASN A 139 -17.90 11.69 -6.50
CA ASN A 139 -18.21 11.28 -7.87
C ASN A 139 -17.66 12.31 -8.88
N LYS A 140 -17.90 13.58 -8.62
CA LYS A 140 -17.36 14.66 -9.44
C LYS A 140 -15.84 14.68 -9.46
N LEU A 141 -15.20 14.46 -8.29
CA LEU A 141 -13.75 14.41 -8.22
C LEU A 141 -13.20 13.19 -8.95
N LYS A 142 -13.88 12.05 -8.90
CA LYS A 142 -13.48 10.84 -9.62
C LYS A 142 -13.47 11.07 -11.14
N GLU A 143 -14.47 11.75 -11.68
CA GLU A 143 -14.50 12.13 -13.09
C GLU A 143 -13.33 13.06 -13.45
N GLU A 144 -13.13 14.13 -12.67
CA GLU A 144 -12.01 15.05 -12.87
C GLU A 144 -10.65 14.33 -12.82
N PHE A 145 -10.53 13.36 -11.92
CA PHE A 145 -9.33 12.56 -11.72
C PHE A 145 -9.05 11.66 -12.93
N LEU A 146 -10.06 10.95 -13.43
CA LEU A 146 -9.93 10.08 -14.60
C LEU A 146 -9.51 10.88 -15.82
N TYR A 147 -10.11 12.04 -16.07
CA TYR A 147 -9.71 12.93 -17.16
C TYR A 147 -8.27 13.42 -17.05
N ALA A 148 -7.79 13.66 -15.82
CA ALA A 148 -6.41 14.09 -15.59
C ALA A 148 -5.39 12.94 -15.69
N ALA A 149 -5.80 11.71 -15.40
CA ALA A 149 -4.95 10.53 -15.39
C ALA A 149 -4.87 9.82 -16.77
N ILE A 150 -5.87 9.99 -17.64
CA ILE A 150 -5.88 9.37 -18.99
C ILE A 150 -4.57 9.57 -19.79
N PRO A 151 -3.90 10.73 -19.76
CA PRO A 151 -2.62 10.90 -20.47
C PRO A 151 -1.48 10.07 -19.88
N MET A 152 -1.66 9.44 -18.72
CA MET A 152 -0.65 8.65 -18.00
C MET A 152 -0.84 7.12 -18.14
N LEU A 153 -1.96 6.70 -18.72
CA LEU A 153 -2.29 5.30 -19.01
C LEU A 153 -2.07 4.98 -20.48
#